data_c5fa0af38bd0ec340a40170a37939133
#
_entry.id   c5fa0af38bd0ec340a40170a37939133
#
_cell.length_a   1.000
_cell.length_b   1.000
_cell.length_c   1.000
_cell.angle_alpha   90.00
_cell.angle_beta   90.00
_cell.angle_gamma   90.00
#
_symmetry.space_group_name_H-M   'P 1'
#
loop_
_entity.id
_entity.type
_entity.pdbx_description
1 polymer ?
#
loop_
_entity_poly.entity_id
_entity_poly.type
_entity_poly.pdbx_seq_one_letter_code
_entity_poly.pdbx_strand_id
1 'polypeptide(L)'
;MLCAVIMAGGRGTRFWPLSTDNKPKQFLSLIDEETMIQKTINRILPIIPLERIFVCTGKKYVNLVKEQLPNLPERNIIVEPEGKNTAPCIALSALTIKRYYGDSTMVVLPSDHLIREENKFREILIKADNFLKKHNKGLMTLGMNPDRPETGYGYINCGKEIDDDINKVEAFVEKPNKEKAEEYLKLGGYLWNGGMFLWKVNTILDEIKKYIPNTYEALQAMQNIDEEDIERFVNEQYQKVDEISIDYAVLEKSDDIYVIKSDIGWDDIGTWRAIERYREKDGYNNIYFNNTVSIDSSNNMVIGNHNNNVVMIGVSNVATIVSDEGIYVINRELLDDVKDFKEGIKNNNNTK
;
A
#
# COMPACT_ATOMS: atom_id res chain seq x y z
N MET A 1 -16.47 16.66 -2.33
CA MET A 1 -16.04 16.23 -0.97
C MET A 1 -15.01 15.13 -1.18
N LEU A 2 -13.88 15.16 -0.47
CA LEU A 2 -12.82 14.16 -0.57
C LEU A 2 -12.93 13.16 0.59
N CYS A 3 -12.96 11.88 0.28
CA CYS A 3 -12.89 10.75 1.22
C CYS A 3 -11.68 9.88 0.86
N ALA A 4 -11.10 9.18 1.81
CA ALA A 4 -9.98 8.29 1.57
C ALA A 4 -10.30 6.85 1.98
N VAL A 5 -9.77 5.90 1.21
CA VAL A 5 -9.70 4.48 1.56
C VAL A 5 -8.25 4.05 1.64
N ILE A 6 -7.88 3.49 2.78
CA ILE A 6 -6.57 2.90 3.01
C ILE A 6 -6.71 1.39 2.87
N MET A 7 -6.10 0.81 1.85
CA MET A 7 -6.12 -0.64 1.61
C MET A 7 -5.09 -1.31 2.51
N ALA A 8 -5.54 -2.03 3.53
CA ALA A 8 -4.71 -2.67 4.55
C ALA A 8 -4.93 -4.19 4.66
N GLY A 9 -5.36 -4.83 3.58
CA GLY A 9 -5.65 -6.28 3.52
C GLY A 9 -4.45 -7.16 3.15
N GLY A 10 -3.32 -6.58 2.72
CA GLY A 10 -2.14 -7.31 2.25
C GLY A 10 -1.48 -8.17 3.33
N ARG A 11 -0.98 -9.35 2.97
CA ARG A 11 -0.25 -10.26 3.88
C ARG A 11 1.17 -9.80 4.21
N GLY A 12 1.78 -8.95 3.39
CA GLY A 12 3.03 -8.22 3.63
C GLY A 12 4.21 -9.02 4.24
N THR A 13 4.41 -10.29 3.82
CA THR A 13 5.37 -11.21 4.45
C THR A 13 6.82 -11.05 4.01
N ARG A 14 7.12 -10.07 3.15
CA ARG A 14 8.48 -9.84 2.59
C ARG A 14 9.52 -9.47 3.64
N PHE A 15 9.08 -8.91 4.78
CA PHE A 15 9.95 -8.52 5.88
C PHE A 15 9.98 -9.57 7.00
N TRP A 16 9.74 -10.84 6.67
CA TRP A 16 9.97 -11.89 7.66
C TRP A 16 11.44 -11.83 8.15
N PRO A 17 11.71 -11.98 9.45
CA PRO A 17 10.82 -12.38 10.56
C PRO A 17 10.04 -11.26 11.25
N LEU A 18 10.20 -9.97 10.87
CA LEU A 18 9.38 -8.89 11.44
C LEU A 18 7.94 -8.96 10.97
N SER A 19 7.74 -9.16 9.66
CA SER A 19 6.39 -9.34 9.13
C SER A 19 5.96 -10.79 9.22
N THR A 20 4.81 -11.01 9.83
CA THR A 20 4.20 -12.33 9.96
C THR A 20 2.78 -12.30 9.42
N ASP A 21 2.15 -13.48 9.31
CA ASP A 21 0.74 -13.57 8.93
C ASP A 21 -0.18 -12.85 9.95
N ASN A 22 0.28 -12.67 11.20
CA ASN A 22 -0.47 -11.97 12.24
C ASN A 22 -0.14 -10.48 12.32
N LYS A 23 1.04 -10.05 11.86
CA LYS A 23 1.49 -8.66 11.88
C LYS A 23 2.17 -8.34 10.54
N PRO A 24 1.39 -8.07 9.48
CA PRO A 24 1.96 -7.76 8.17
C PRO A 24 2.61 -6.37 8.12
N LYS A 25 3.32 -6.10 7.03
CA LYS A 25 4.17 -4.93 6.79
C LYS A 25 3.54 -3.60 7.19
N GLN A 26 2.27 -3.38 6.86
CA GLN A 26 1.58 -2.11 7.13
C GLN A 26 1.48 -1.78 8.63
N PHE A 27 1.59 -2.76 9.50
CA PHE A 27 1.56 -2.59 10.95
C PHE A 27 2.95 -2.55 11.60
N LEU A 28 4.01 -2.44 10.80
CA LEU A 28 5.40 -2.35 11.24
C LEU A 28 5.93 -0.92 11.15
N SER A 29 6.81 -0.57 12.09
CA SER A 29 7.60 0.67 12.11
C SER A 29 8.92 0.43 11.39
N LEU A 30 8.95 0.57 10.05
CA LEU A 30 10.09 0.23 9.22
C LEU A 30 11.05 1.40 8.98
N ILE A 31 10.54 2.61 8.98
CA ILE A 31 11.31 3.81 8.61
C ILE A 31 11.64 4.66 9.86
N ASP A 32 10.69 4.84 10.74
CA ASP A 32 10.81 5.58 11.99
C ASP A 32 9.94 4.92 13.07
N GLU A 33 9.50 5.66 14.10
CA GLU A 33 8.70 5.13 15.21
C GLU A 33 7.25 4.82 14.82
N GLU A 34 6.70 5.51 13.81
CA GLU A 34 5.34 5.28 13.35
C GLU A 34 5.24 4.04 12.45
N THR A 35 4.15 3.30 12.56
CA THR A 35 3.86 2.21 11.62
C THR A 35 3.48 2.76 10.25
N MET A 36 3.61 1.93 9.19
CA MET A 36 3.33 2.37 7.84
C MET A 36 1.89 2.86 7.66
N ILE A 37 0.92 2.21 8.32
CA ILE A 37 -0.49 2.63 8.26
C ILE A 37 -0.71 3.96 9.01
N GLN A 38 -0.06 4.18 10.15
CA GLN A 38 -0.12 5.46 10.88
C GLN A 38 0.43 6.59 10.01
N LYS A 39 1.60 6.40 9.40
CA LYS A 39 2.18 7.37 8.45
C LYS A 39 1.25 7.68 7.29
N THR A 40 0.61 6.66 6.73
CA THR A 40 -0.31 6.84 5.60
C THR A 40 -1.52 7.71 5.98
N ILE A 41 -2.09 7.52 7.17
CA ILE A 41 -3.22 8.32 7.66
C ILE A 41 -2.75 9.72 8.04
N ASN A 42 -1.69 9.86 8.84
CA ASN A 42 -1.20 11.15 9.33
C ASN A 42 -0.83 12.09 8.18
N ARG A 43 -0.31 11.55 7.09
CA ARG A 43 0.03 12.28 5.87
C ARG A 43 -1.16 13.00 5.24
N ILE A 44 -2.36 12.44 5.29
CA ILE A 44 -3.56 12.98 4.64
C ILE A 44 -4.51 13.70 5.60
N LEU A 45 -4.35 13.57 6.90
CA LEU A 45 -5.18 14.25 7.92
C LEU A 45 -5.31 15.77 7.72
N PRO A 46 -4.26 16.51 7.26
CA PRO A 46 -4.39 17.94 7.02
C PRO A 46 -5.43 18.34 5.95
N ILE A 47 -5.78 17.41 5.05
CA ILE A 47 -6.71 17.68 3.94
C ILE A 47 -7.99 16.83 3.98
N ILE A 48 -7.98 15.71 4.69
CA ILE A 48 -9.12 14.80 4.84
C ILE A 48 -9.31 14.50 6.33
N PRO A 49 -10.39 14.97 6.96
CA PRO A 49 -10.67 14.70 8.37
C PRO A 49 -10.92 13.21 8.61
N LEU A 50 -10.60 12.75 9.82
CA LEU A 50 -10.56 11.32 10.17
C LEU A 50 -11.89 10.60 9.94
N GLU A 51 -13.02 11.31 10.09
CA GLU A 51 -14.37 10.79 9.84
C GLU A 51 -14.61 10.39 8.38
N ARG A 52 -13.77 10.89 7.46
CA ARG A 52 -13.82 10.60 6.02
C ARG A 52 -12.65 9.72 5.54
N ILE A 53 -11.87 9.17 6.46
CA ILE A 53 -10.82 8.19 6.18
C ILE A 53 -11.34 6.82 6.59
N PHE A 54 -11.34 5.89 5.65
CA PHE A 54 -11.75 4.50 5.84
C PHE A 54 -10.54 3.58 5.72
N VAL A 55 -10.50 2.52 6.50
CA VAL A 55 -9.49 1.47 6.42
C VAL A 55 -10.16 0.17 6.03
N CYS A 56 -9.82 -0.35 4.85
CA CYS A 56 -10.31 -1.65 4.40
C CYS A 56 -9.27 -2.73 4.73
N THR A 57 -9.66 -3.72 5.52
CA THR A 57 -8.74 -4.74 6.05
C THR A 57 -9.42 -6.09 6.24
N GLY A 58 -8.62 -7.15 6.31
CA GLY A 58 -9.14 -8.49 6.64
C GLY A 58 -9.54 -8.62 8.12
N LYS A 59 -10.54 -9.46 8.40
CA LYS A 59 -11.10 -9.67 9.74
C LYS A 59 -10.03 -9.89 10.84
N LYS A 60 -8.97 -10.62 10.55
CA LYS A 60 -7.88 -10.90 11.50
C LYS A 60 -7.06 -9.67 11.91
N TYR A 61 -7.10 -8.59 11.14
CA TYR A 61 -6.29 -7.39 11.40
C TYR A 61 -7.09 -6.25 12.05
N VAL A 62 -8.38 -6.42 12.27
CA VAL A 62 -9.26 -5.38 12.85
C VAL A 62 -8.72 -4.88 14.20
N ASN A 63 -8.25 -5.78 15.06
CA ASN A 63 -7.70 -5.39 16.36
C ASN A 63 -6.42 -4.58 16.23
N LEU A 64 -5.54 -4.90 15.26
CA LEU A 64 -4.33 -4.11 14.99
C LEU A 64 -4.68 -2.71 14.47
N VAL A 65 -5.71 -2.60 13.63
CA VAL A 65 -6.20 -1.29 13.17
C VAL A 65 -6.72 -0.48 14.35
N LYS A 66 -7.54 -1.06 15.24
CA LYS A 66 -8.08 -0.36 16.44
C LYS A 66 -6.96 0.04 17.41
N GLU A 67 -5.95 -0.80 17.59
CA GLU A 67 -4.79 -0.53 18.45
C GLU A 67 -3.95 0.63 17.91
N GLN A 68 -3.63 0.61 16.62
CA GLN A 68 -2.74 1.59 16.00
C GLN A 68 -3.43 2.90 15.61
N LEU A 69 -4.75 2.86 15.45
CA LEU A 69 -5.59 3.98 15.04
C LEU A 69 -6.77 4.17 16.02
N PRO A 70 -6.51 4.44 17.31
CA PRO A 70 -7.55 4.41 18.34
C PRO A 70 -8.64 5.48 18.17
N ASN A 71 -8.36 6.54 17.41
CA ASN A 71 -9.31 7.62 17.14
C ASN A 71 -10.12 7.41 15.85
N LEU A 72 -9.83 6.36 15.07
CA LEU A 72 -10.59 6.05 13.85
C LEU A 72 -11.99 5.58 14.24
N PRO A 73 -13.09 6.20 13.71
CA PRO A 73 -14.45 5.73 13.98
C PRO A 73 -14.62 4.25 13.60
N GLU A 74 -15.28 3.46 14.42
CA GLU A 74 -15.44 2.00 14.15
C GLU A 74 -16.13 1.74 12.81
N ARG A 75 -17.13 2.53 12.44
CA ARG A 75 -17.81 2.44 11.13
C ARG A 75 -16.90 2.67 9.93
N ASN A 76 -15.71 3.26 10.15
CA ASN A 76 -14.71 3.52 9.12
C ASN A 76 -13.74 2.35 8.93
N ILE A 77 -13.86 1.28 9.74
CA ILE A 77 -13.13 0.03 9.54
C ILE A 77 -13.99 -0.89 8.67
N ILE A 78 -13.63 -1.01 7.41
CA ILE A 78 -14.30 -1.88 6.43
C ILE A 78 -13.63 -3.26 6.52
N VAL A 79 -14.43 -4.29 6.78
CA VAL A 79 -13.90 -5.64 7.00
C VAL A 79 -14.18 -6.53 5.80
N GLU A 80 -13.10 -7.01 5.16
CA GLU A 80 -13.18 -8.06 4.14
C GLU A 80 -13.19 -9.43 4.83
N PRO A 81 -14.18 -10.30 4.53
CA PRO A 81 -14.21 -11.66 5.08
C PRO A 81 -12.98 -12.49 4.66
N GLU A 82 -12.55 -12.30 3.42
CA GLU A 82 -11.35 -12.90 2.82
C GLU A 82 -10.70 -11.94 1.82
N GLY A 83 -9.40 -12.09 1.59
CA GLY A 83 -8.68 -11.25 0.62
C GLY A 83 -8.92 -11.72 -0.81
N LYS A 84 -9.56 -10.89 -1.62
CA LYS A 84 -9.84 -11.13 -3.05
C LYS A 84 -9.24 -10.08 -3.98
N ASN A 85 -8.06 -9.56 -3.61
CA ASN A 85 -7.35 -8.53 -4.36
C ASN A 85 -8.04 -7.14 -4.29
N THR A 86 -7.60 -6.17 -5.09
CA THR A 86 -7.94 -4.75 -4.89
C THR A 86 -9.30 -4.34 -5.46
N ALA A 87 -9.83 -4.99 -6.50
CA ALA A 87 -11.10 -4.59 -7.09
C ALA A 87 -12.30 -4.79 -6.14
N PRO A 88 -12.50 -5.94 -5.46
CA PRO A 88 -13.57 -6.10 -4.48
C PRO A 88 -13.41 -5.19 -3.25
N CYS A 89 -12.17 -4.99 -2.78
CA CYS A 89 -11.85 -4.05 -1.71
C CYS A 89 -12.34 -2.64 -2.06
N ILE A 90 -12.05 -2.18 -3.27
CA ILE A 90 -12.48 -0.87 -3.78
C ILE A 90 -13.99 -0.81 -3.96
N ALA A 91 -14.63 -1.86 -4.48
CA ALA A 91 -16.08 -1.92 -4.63
C ALA A 91 -16.81 -1.80 -3.29
N LEU A 92 -16.41 -2.60 -2.31
CA LEU A 92 -16.97 -2.58 -0.96
C LEU A 92 -16.77 -1.20 -0.30
N SER A 93 -15.57 -0.63 -0.45
CA SER A 93 -15.24 0.68 0.09
C SER A 93 -16.02 1.80 -0.58
N ALA A 94 -16.18 1.75 -1.91
CA ALA A 94 -16.97 2.74 -2.66
C ALA A 94 -18.44 2.73 -2.26
N LEU A 95 -19.03 1.54 -2.07
CA LEU A 95 -20.40 1.39 -1.57
C LEU A 95 -20.54 1.92 -0.14
N THR A 96 -19.57 1.64 0.74
CA THR A 96 -19.54 2.18 2.10
C THR A 96 -19.48 3.71 2.10
N ILE A 97 -18.57 4.30 1.32
CA ILE A 97 -18.46 5.76 1.21
C ILE A 97 -19.74 6.36 0.62
N LYS A 98 -20.32 5.73 -0.41
CA LYS A 98 -21.58 6.17 -1.01
C LYS A 98 -22.71 6.26 0.00
N ARG A 99 -22.79 5.31 0.90
CA ARG A 99 -23.80 5.26 1.96
C ARG A 99 -23.73 6.48 2.89
N TYR A 100 -22.51 6.89 3.30
CA TYR A 100 -22.33 7.98 4.26
C TYR A 100 -22.15 9.35 3.62
N TYR A 101 -21.57 9.42 2.43
CA TYR A 101 -21.09 10.67 1.81
C TYR A 101 -21.55 10.88 0.36
N GLY A 102 -22.41 10.00 -0.16
CA GLY A 102 -22.91 10.10 -1.53
C GLY A 102 -21.84 10.00 -2.59
N ASP A 103 -22.00 10.72 -3.71
CA ASP A 103 -21.04 10.76 -4.82
C ASP A 103 -19.85 11.69 -4.52
N SER A 104 -19.07 11.33 -3.52
CA SER A 104 -17.83 12.02 -3.17
C SER A 104 -16.68 11.64 -4.10
N THR A 105 -15.58 12.38 -4.06
CA THR A 105 -14.32 11.94 -4.64
C THR A 105 -13.63 10.99 -3.66
N MET A 106 -13.29 9.79 -4.11
CA MET A 106 -12.64 8.75 -3.34
C MET A 106 -11.17 8.67 -3.72
N VAL A 107 -10.28 8.85 -2.75
CA VAL A 107 -8.85 8.56 -2.85
C VAL A 107 -8.61 7.15 -2.35
N VAL A 108 -7.90 6.33 -3.11
CA VAL A 108 -7.50 4.97 -2.73
C VAL A 108 -6.01 4.93 -2.55
N LEU A 109 -5.54 4.53 -1.37
CA LEU A 109 -4.13 4.51 -1.00
C LEU A 109 -3.73 3.15 -0.44
N PRO A 110 -2.60 2.57 -0.86
CA PRO A 110 -1.95 1.50 -0.14
C PRO A 110 -1.53 1.95 1.27
N SER A 111 -1.62 1.06 2.24
CA SER A 111 -1.30 1.36 3.65
C SER A 111 0.18 1.33 3.98
N ASP A 112 1.04 0.93 3.04
CA ASP A 112 2.42 0.50 3.30
C ASP A 112 3.48 1.15 2.39
N HIS A 113 3.14 2.27 1.75
CA HIS A 113 4.07 3.03 0.92
C HIS A 113 4.71 4.20 1.66
N LEU A 114 5.98 4.44 1.39
CA LEU A 114 6.70 5.63 1.81
C LEU A 114 6.43 6.77 0.83
N ILE A 115 6.15 7.95 1.36
CA ILE A 115 6.11 9.23 0.62
C ILE A 115 6.87 10.26 1.46
N ARG A 116 7.90 10.86 0.90
CA ARG A 116 8.78 11.80 1.62
C ARG A 116 8.29 13.25 1.51
N GLU A 117 7.80 13.61 0.34
CA GLU A 117 7.34 14.98 0.05
C GLU A 117 5.82 15.10 0.34
N GLU A 118 5.45 14.98 1.62
CA GLU A 118 4.04 14.90 2.03
C GLU A 118 3.21 16.13 1.68
N ASN A 119 3.80 17.34 1.74
CA ASN A 119 3.12 18.57 1.34
C ASN A 119 2.76 18.53 -0.15
N LYS A 120 3.74 18.18 -0.98
CA LYS A 120 3.56 18.04 -2.43
C LYS A 120 2.53 16.96 -2.77
N PHE A 121 2.54 15.84 -2.02
CA PHE A 121 1.53 14.81 -2.16
C PHE A 121 0.12 15.34 -1.89
N ARG A 122 -0.08 16.11 -0.83
CA ARG A 122 -1.37 16.73 -0.50
C ARG A 122 -1.83 17.70 -1.60
N GLU A 123 -0.93 18.51 -2.13
CA GLU A 123 -1.22 19.43 -3.26
C GLU A 123 -1.65 18.65 -4.51
N ILE A 124 -0.98 17.54 -4.82
CA ILE A 124 -1.33 16.64 -5.94
C ILE A 124 -2.74 16.05 -5.75
N LEU A 125 -3.08 15.58 -4.54
CA LEU A 125 -4.42 15.06 -4.26
C LEU A 125 -5.51 16.12 -4.43
N ILE A 126 -5.26 17.35 -3.99
CA ILE A 126 -6.20 18.49 -4.16
C ILE A 126 -6.34 18.85 -5.64
N LYS A 127 -5.23 18.88 -6.40
CA LYS A 127 -5.22 19.14 -7.85
C LYS A 127 -6.02 18.09 -8.59
N ALA A 128 -5.80 16.82 -8.28
CA ALA A 128 -6.53 15.68 -8.86
C ALA A 128 -8.04 15.73 -8.54
N ASP A 129 -8.44 16.04 -7.29
CA ASP A 129 -9.85 16.23 -6.92
C ASP A 129 -10.51 17.36 -7.72
N ASN A 130 -9.81 18.49 -7.88
CA ASN A 130 -10.32 19.64 -8.65
C ASN A 130 -10.45 19.32 -10.15
N PHE A 131 -9.53 18.54 -10.72
CA PHE A 131 -9.63 18.04 -12.09
C PHE A 131 -10.84 17.13 -12.26
N LEU A 132 -11.03 16.15 -11.36
CA LEU A 132 -12.14 15.20 -11.40
C LEU A 132 -13.52 15.84 -11.15
N LYS A 133 -13.61 17.01 -10.52
CA LYS A 133 -14.85 17.78 -10.45
C LYS A 133 -15.30 18.30 -11.82
N LYS A 134 -14.36 18.54 -12.74
CA LYS A 134 -14.63 18.97 -14.13
C LYS A 134 -14.72 17.77 -15.08
N HIS A 135 -14.02 16.68 -14.77
CA HIS A 135 -13.97 15.44 -15.53
C HIS A 135 -14.53 14.28 -14.70
N ASN A 136 -15.82 14.35 -14.39
CA ASN A 136 -16.47 13.50 -13.40
C ASN A 136 -16.52 12.00 -13.76
N LYS A 137 -16.30 11.64 -15.02
CA LYS A 137 -16.18 10.24 -15.51
C LYS A 137 -14.75 9.73 -15.50
N GLY A 138 -13.77 10.58 -15.24
CA GLY A 138 -12.36 10.22 -15.27
C GLY A 138 -11.95 9.34 -14.10
N LEU A 139 -11.04 8.40 -14.38
CA LEU A 139 -10.27 7.66 -13.40
C LEU A 139 -8.86 8.26 -13.37
N MET A 140 -8.37 8.64 -12.20
CA MET A 140 -7.04 9.23 -12.03
C MET A 140 -6.12 8.27 -11.30
N THR A 141 -4.89 8.14 -11.79
CA THR A 141 -3.80 7.46 -11.07
C THR A 141 -2.63 8.40 -10.84
N LEU A 142 -1.84 8.17 -9.79
CA LEU A 142 -0.60 8.86 -9.54
C LEU A 142 0.55 8.10 -10.23
N GLY A 143 1.26 8.79 -11.12
CA GLY A 143 2.38 8.22 -11.87
C GLY A 143 3.72 8.71 -11.34
N MET A 144 4.63 7.79 -11.00
CA MET A 144 5.96 8.08 -10.48
C MET A 144 7.00 8.03 -11.59
N ASN A 145 7.96 8.94 -11.57
CA ASN A 145 9.06 8.94 -12.52
C ASN A 145 9.93 7.69 -12.33
N PRO A 146 10.12 6.85 -13.35
CA PRO A 146 10.96 5.67 -13.25
C PRO A 146 12.44 6.07 -13.29
N ASP A 147 13.23 5.58 -12.33
CA ASP A 147 14.67 5.78 -12.23
C ASP A 147 15.49 4.51 -12.53
N ARG A 148 14.82 3.37 -12.68
CA ARG A 148 15.39 2.04 -12.96
C ARG A 148 14.40 1.14 -13.69
N PRO A 149 14.85 0.04 -14.34
CA PRO A 149 13.96 -0.90 -15.02
C PRO A 149 13.33 -1.88 -14.01
N GLU A 150 12.40 -1.37 -13.18
CA GLU A 150 11.70 -2.15 -12.17
C GLU A 150 10.65 -3.05 -12.81
N THR A 151 10.70 -4.35 -12.51
CA THR A 151 9.76 -5.34 -13.06
C THR A 151 8.61 -5.69 -12.08
N GLY A 152 8.71 -5.22 -10.85
CA GLY A 152 7.69 -5.40 -9.82
C GLY A 152 6.53 -4.41 -9.90
N TYR A 153 6.65 -3.36 -10.73
CA TYR A 153 5.66 -2.29 -10.87
C TYR A 153 4.94 -2.33 -12.22
N GLY A 154 3.71 -1.81 -12.24
CA GLY A 154 3.04 -1.46 -13.48
C GLY A 154 3.63 -0.19 -14.10
N TYR A 155 3.56 -0.08 -15.42
CA TYR A 155 3.97 1.09 -16.19
C TYR A 155 2.78 1.72 -16.88
N ILE A 156 2.75 3.06 -16.89
CA ILE A 156 1.71 3.88 -17.51
C ILE A 156 2.33 4.62 -18.68
N ASN A 157 1.83 4.35 -19.90
CA ASN A 157 2.19 5.14 -21.07
C ASN A 157 1.41 6.45 -21.05
N CYS A 158 2.12 7.58 -20.94
CA CYS A 158 1.53 8.90 -20.92
C CYS A 158 1.23 9.38 -22.34
N GLY A 159 -0.03 9.61 -22.65
CA GLY A 159 -0.46 10.26 -23.85
C GLY A 159 -0.45 11.79 -23.75
N LYS A 160 -1.40 12.41 -24.45
CA LYS A 160 -1.54 13.86 -24.51
C LYS A 160 -1.70 14.48 -23.11
N GLU A 161 -0.97 15.57 -22.88
CA GLU A 161 -1.19 16.43 -21.71
C GLU A 161 -2.52 17.19 -21.85
N ILE A 162 -3.36 17.10 -20.82
CA ILE A 162 -4.70 17.69 -20.77
C ILE A 162 -4.73 18.93 -19.89
N ASP A 163 -3.98 18.90 -18.78
CA ASP A 163 -3.79 19.98 -17.86
C ASP A 163 -2.37 19.86 -17.30
N ASP A 164 -1.83 20.88 -16.64
CA ASP A 164 -0.51 20.91 -16.05
C ASP A 164 -0.22 19.64 -15.23
N ASP A 165 0.81 18.87 -15.60
CA ASP A 165 1.18 17.55 -15.06
C ASP A 165 0.09 16.44 -15.16
N ILE A 166 -1.03 16.66 -15.85
CA ILE A 166 -2.08 15.66 -16.04
C ILE A 166 -2.14 15.23 -17.51
N ASN A 167 -1.86 13.97 -17.74
CA ASN A 167 -1.89 13.37 -19.07
C ASN A 167 -3.05 12.36 -19.19
N LYS A 168 -3.60 12.23 -20.39
CA LYS A 168 -4.41 11.07 -20.74
C LYS A 168 -3.52 9.83 -20.71
N VAL A 169 -4.03 8.71 -20.22
CA VAL A 169 -3.32 7.44 -20.30
C VAL A 169 -3.59 6.79 -21.65
N GLU A 170 -2.55 6.35 -22.34
CA GLU A 170 -2.66 5.59 -23.58
C GLU A 170 -2.68 4.09 -23.35
N ALA A 171 -1.89 3.61 -22.38
CA ALA A 171 -1.85 2.20 -22.03
C ALA A 171 -1.35 1.98 -20.61
N PHE A 172 -1.88 0.93 -19.99
CA PHE A 172 -1.36 0.31 -18.78
C PHE A 172 -0.61 -0.97 -19.14
N VAL A 173 0.56 -1.21 -18.53
CA VAL A 173 1.31 -2.45 -18.70
C VAL A 173 1.73 -2.94 -17.31
N GLU A 174 1.03 -3.93 -16.82
CA GLU A 174 1.30 -4.48 -15.48
C GLU A 174 2.52 -5.42 -15.51
N LYS A 175 3.52 -5.13 -14.71
CA LYS A 175 4.74 -5.92 -14.45
C LYS A 175 5.42 -6.44 -15.74
N PRO A 176 6.00 -5.55 -16.56
CA PRO A 176 6.69 -5.94 -17.79
C PRO A 176 7.93 -6.79 -17.47
N ASN A 177 8.42 -7.54 -18.45
CA ASN A 177 9.74 -8.15 -18.33
C ASN A 177 10.85 -7.08 -18.36
N LYS A 178 12.08 -7.48 -18.03
CA LYS A 178 13.23 -6.58 -17.88
C LYS A 178 13.53 -5.82 -19.18
N GLU A 179 13.49 -6.51 -20.31
CA GLU A 179 13.78 -5.94 -21.63
C GLU A 179 12.79 -4.80 -21.97
N LYS A 180 11.51 -5.02 -21.70
CA LYS A 180 10.48 -3.98 -21.89
C LYS A 180 10.64 -2.83 -20.91
N ALA A 181 10.96 -3.10 -19.65
CA ALA A 181 11.18 -2.06 -18.67
C ALA A 181 12.38 -1.17 -19.05
N GLU A 182 13.47 -1.75 -19.57
CA GLU A 182 14.62 -1.02 -20.11
C GLU A 182 14.26 -0.20 -21.36
N GLU A 183 13.39 -0.74 -22.22
CA GLU A 183 12.88 -0.03 -23.40
C GLU A 183 12.04 1.19 -23.00
N TYR A 184 11.14 1.06 -22.02
CA TYR A 184 10.30 2.16 -21.54
C TYR A 184 11.11 3.30 -20.93
N LEU A 185 12.17 2.99 -20.19
CA LEU A 185 13.09 3.99 -19.69
C LEU A 185 13.82 4.76 -20.80
N LYS A 186 14.23 4.06 -21.87
CA LYS A 186 14.93 4.68 -23.03
C LYS A 186 13.99 5.53 -23.89
N LEU A 187 12.76 5.09 -24.09
CA LEU A 187 11.75 5.82 -24.86
C LEU A 187 11.28 7.08 -24.14
N GLY A 188 11.26 7.07 -22.81
CA GLY A 188 10.62 8.11 -22.01
C GLY A 188 9.09 8.08 -22.15
N GLY A 189 8.40 8.98 -21.43
CA GLY A 189 6.93 9.07 -21.48
C GLY A 189 6.19 7.98 -20.71
N TYR A 190 6.91 7.10 -20.01
CA TYR A 190 6.35 6.09 -19.11
C TYR A 190 6.53 6.51 -17.67
N LEU A 191 5.51 6.23 -16.84
CA LEU A 191 5.55 6.41 -15.40
C LEU A 191 5.28 5.07 -14.71
N TRP A 192 5.79 4.87 -13.50
CA TRP A 192 5.35 3.75 -12.67
C TRP A 192 3.95 3.99 -12.12
N ASN A 193 3.13 2.96 -12.10
CA ASN A 193 1.86 2.97 -11.40
C ASN A 193 2.11 2.90 -9.88
N GLY A 194 1.82 3.98 -9.18
CA GLY A 194 1.98 4.05 -7.73
C GLY A 194 0.92 3.29 -6.94
N GLY A 195 -0.07 2.66 -7.60
CA GLY A 195 -1.19 1.99 -6.92
C GLY A 195 -2.07 2.93 -6.10
N MET A 196 -2.04 4.22 -6.41
CA MET A 196 -2.82 5.27 -5.77
C MET A 196 -3.77 5.90 -6.77
N PHE A 197 -5.05 5.94 -6.44
CA PHE A 197 -6.10 6.29 -7.39
C PHE A 197 -7.07 7.32 -6.82
N LEU A 198 -7.69 8.10 -7.71
CA LEU A 198 -8.79 8.99 -7.39
C LEU A 198 -9.89 8.88 -8.47
N TRP A 199 -11.13 8.91 -8.02
CA TRP A 199 -12.31 8.90 -8.89
C TRP A 199 -13.56 9.35 -8.11
N LYS A 200 -14.64 9.63 -8.83
CA LYS A 200 -15.95 9.75 -8.23
C LYS A 200 -16.45 8.36 -7.82
N VAL A 201 -17.13 8.29 -6.69
CA VAL A 201 -17.69 7.02 -6.19
C VAL A 201 -18.63 6.38 -7.19
N ASN A 202 -19.52 7.16 -7.82
CA ASN A 202 -20.43 6.62 -8.82
C ASN A 202 -19.65 6.15 -10.06
N THR A 203 -18.62 6.87 -10.50
CA THR A 203 -17.81 6.50 -11.66
C THR A 203 -17.16 5.15 -11.49
N ILE A 204 -16.48 4.92 -10.37
CA ILE A 204 -15.84 3.60 -10.15
C ILE A 204 -16.86 2.48 -10.01
N LEU A 205 -18.02 2.74 -9.41
CA LEU A 205 -19.08 1.74 -9.32
C LEU A 205 -19.70 1.41 -10.69
N ASP A 206 -19.82 2.41 -11.57
CA ASP A 206 -20.26 2.19 -12.95
C ASP A 206 -19.25 1.37 -13.75
N GLU A 207 -17.96 1.65 -13.62
CA GLU A 207 -16.89 0.87 -14.24
C GLU A 207 -16.83 -0.57 -13.71
N ILE A 208 -16.96 -0.75 -12.39
CA ILE A 208 -17.05 -2.08 -11.76
C ILE A 208 -18.27 -2.83 -12.29
N LYS A 209 -19.44 -2.19 -12.38
CA LYS A 209 -20.64 -2.78 -12.95
C LYS A 209 -20.44 -3.21 -14.40
N LYS A 210 -19.70 -2.42 -15.20
CA LYS A 210 -19.43 -2.69 -16.60
C LYS A 210 -18.48 -3.86 -16.81
N TYR A 211 -17.38 -3.94 -16.05
CA TYR A 211 -16.28 -4.85 -16.32
C TYR A 211 -16.21 -6.09 -15.42
N ILE A 212 -16.76 -6.00 -14.21
CA ILE A 212 -16.86 -7.10 -13.24
C ILE A 212 -18.25 -7.13 -12.60
N PRO A 213 -19.31 -7.37 -13.40
CA PRO A 213 -20.71 -7.30 -12.97
C PRO A 213 -21.02 -8.20 -11.79
N ASN A 214 -20.39 -9.38 -11.67
CA ASN A 214 -20.60 -10.30 -10.53
C ASN A 214 -20.30 -9.62 -9.20
N THR A 215 -19.18 -8.88 -9.13
CA THR A 215 -18.77 -8.13 -7.93
C THR A 215 -19.78 -7.04 -7.60
N TYR A 216 -20.23 -6.28 -8.62
CA TYR A 216 -21.22 -5.23 -8.42
C TYR A 216 -22.57 -5.81 -7.92
N GLU A 217 -23.08 -6.84 -8.58
CA GLU A 217 -24.35 -7.47 -8.25
C GLU A 217 -24.34 -8.10 -6.85
N ALA A 218 -23.24 -8.72 -6.45
CA ALA A 218 -23.07 -9.28 -5.12
C ALA A 218 -23.17 -8.22 -4.03
N LEU A 219 -22.62 -7.01 -4.24
CA LEU A 219 -22.47 -6.01 -3.17
C LEU A 219 -23.48 -4.86 -3.22
N GLN A 220 -24.10 -4.55 -4.37
CA GLN A 220 -24.91 -3.34 -4.54
C GLN A 220 -26.07 -3.20 -3.53
N ALA A 221 -26.66 -4.32 -3.10
CA ALA A 221 -27.77 -4.32 -2.14
C ALA A 221 -27.38 -3.72 -0.77
N MET A 222 -26.09 -3.65 -0.46
CA MET A 222 -25.56 -3.05 0.77
C MET A 222 -26.03 -1.59 0.96
N GLN A 223 -26.38 -0.88 -0.13
CA GLN A 223 -26.90 0.49 -0.06
C GLN A 223 -28.23 0.63 0.68
N ASN A 224 -29.03 -0.43 0.72
CA ASN A 224 -30.40 -0.45 1.23
C ASN A 224 -30.57 -1.32 2.49
N ILE A 225 -29.47 -1.83 3.03
CA ILE A 225 -29.48 -2.73 4.21
C ILE A 225 -29.25 -1.89 5.46
N ASP A 226 -29.89 -2.24 6.58
CA ASP A 226 -29.65 -1.59 7.87
C ASP A 226 -28.22 -1.81 8.35
N GLU A 227 -27.67 -0.82 9.07
CA GLU A 227 -26.24 -0.80 9.42
C GLU A 227 -25.83 -2.02 10.24
N GLU A 228 -26.69 -2.50 11.11
CA GLU A 228 -26.50 -3.69 11.95
C GLU A 228 -26.42 -5.02 11.15
N ASP A 229 -26.98 -5.04 9.93
CA ASP A 229 -27.00 -6.21 9.06
C ASP A 229 -25.85 -6.23 8.01
N ILE A 230 -25.11 -5.13 7.88
CA ILE A 230 -24.05 -5.00 6.85
C ILE A 230 -22.99 -6.10 6.99
N GLU A 231 -22.48 -6.33 8.19
CA GLU A 231 -21.43 -7.34 8.39
C GLU A 231 -21.91 -8.74 7.96
N ARG A 232 -23.14 -9.11 8.34
CA ARG A 232 -23.74 -10.39 7.94
C ARG A 232 -23.88 -10.48 6.43
N PHE A 233 -24.43 -9.43 5.80
CA PHE A 233 -24.61 -9.36 4.37
C PHE A 233 -23.28 -9.51 3.62
N VAL A 234 -22.25 -8.76 4.02
CA VAL A 234 -20.94 -8.82 3.39
C VAL A 234 -20.34 -10.23 3.54
N ASN A 235 -20.40 -10.85 4.71
CA ASN A 235 -19.92 -12.22 4.92
C ASN A 235 -20.59 -13.25 3.99
N GLU A 236 -21.89 -13.10 3.72
CA GLU A 236 -22.64 -14.00 2.85
C GLU A 236 -22.38 -13.74 1.35
N GLN A 237 -22.23 -12.48 0.94
CA GLN A 237 -22.13 -12.13 -0.48
C GLN A 237 -20.69 -12.08 -1.00
N TYR A 238 -19.71 -11.83 -0.12
CA TYR A 238 -18.32 -11.60 -0.54
C TYR A 238 -17.69 -12.81 -1.23
N GLN A 239 -18.17 -14.03 -0.99
CA GLN A 239 -17.71 -15.23 -1.69
C GLN A 239 -17.98 -15.18 -3.20
N LYS A 240 -18.99 -14.39 -3.64
CA LYS A 240 -19.43 -14.29 -5.04
C LYS A 240 -18.65 -13.25 -5.84
N VAL A 241 -17.84 -12.40 -5.20
CA VAL A 241 -17.08 -11.34 -5.89
C VAL A 241 -15.90 -11.97 -6.63
N ASP A 242 -15.49 -11.31 -7.72
CA ASP A 242 -14.35 -11.73 -8.52
C ASP A 242 -13.04 -11.52 -7.74
N GLU A 243 -12.08 -12.43 -7.85
CA GLU A 243 -10.74 -12.29 -7.27
C GLU A 243 -9.79 -11.67 -8.30
N ILE A 244 -9.73 -10.33 -8.34
CA ILE A 244 -8.97 -9.61 -9.37
C ILE A 244 -8.48 -8.25 -8.86
N SER A 245 -7.34 -7.77 -9.37
CA SER A 245 -6.89 -6.40 -9.09
C SER A 245 -7.70 -5.38 -9.88
N ILE A 246 -7.77 -4.15 -9.36
CA ILE A 246 -8.45 -3.02 -10.04
C ILE A 246 -7.75 -2.68 -11.36
N ASP A 247 -6.44 -2.91 -11.43
CA ASP A 247 -5.62 -2.67 -12.63
C ASP A 247 -6.14 -3.53 -13.78
N TYR A 248 -6.23 -4.85 -13.61
CA TYR A 248 -6.74 -5.78 -14.63
C TYR A 248 -8.26 -5.71 -14.81
N ALA A 249 -8.99 -5.41 -13.73
CA ALA A 249 -10.45 -5.40 -13.78
C ALA A 249 -10.99 -4.21 -14.54
N VAL A 250 -10.41 -3.03 -14.32
CA VAL A 250 -10.95 -1.74 -14.78
C VAL A 250 -9.92 -0.91 -15.53
N LEU A 251 -8.72 -0.68 -14.95
CA LEU A 251 -7.79 0.32 -15.49
C LEU A 251 -7.22 -0.07 -16.87
N GLU A 252 -7.01 -1.34 -17.14
CA GLU A 252 -6.57 -1.80 -18.48
C GLU A 252 -7.68 -1.76 -19.54
N LYS A 253 -8.94 -1.56 -19.13
CA LYS A 253 -10.12 -1.66 -20.02
C LYS A 253 -10.88 -0.34 -20.19
N SER A 254 -10.67 0.60 -19.30
CA SER A 254 -11.38 1.89 -19.33
C SER A 254 -10.69 2.87 -20.27
N ASP A 255 -11.48 3.63 -21.02
CA ASP A 255 -10.98 4.62 -21.96
C ASP A 255 -10.76 6.01 -21.33
N ASP A 256 -11.29 6.25 -20.11
CA ASP A 256 -11.26 7.58 -19.50
C ASP A 256 -10.33 7.67 -18.29
N ILE A 257 -9.05 7.31 -18.53
CA ILE A 257 -8.02 7.28 -17.50
C ILE A 257 -7.04 8.44 -17.70
N TYR A 258 -6.68 9.05 -16.60
CA TYR A 258 -5.71 10.13 -16.49
C TYR A 258 -4.60 9.76 -15.51
N VAL A 259 -3.40 10.25 -15.76
CA VAL A 259 -2.28 10.14 -14.84
C VAL A 259 -1.82 11.54 -14.44
N ILE A 260 -1.62 11.77 -13.13
CA ILE A 260 -0.96 12.95 -12.62
C ILE A 260 0.47 12.61 -12.26
N LYS A 261 1.43 13.33 -12.86
CA LYS A 261 2.87 13.15 -12.59
C LYS A 261 3.18 13.53 -11.14
N SER A 262 3.82 12.62 -10.43
CA SER A 262 3.98 12.72 -8.98
C SER A 262 5.42 12.44 -8.57
N ASP A 263 6.18 13.52 -8.41
CA ASP A 263 7.53 13.46 -7.84
C ASP A 263 7.47 13.77 -6.34
N ILE A 264 7.16 12.76 -5.54
CA ILE A 264 6.83 12.86 -4.11
C ILE A 264 7.78 12.04 -3.21
N GLY A 265 8.91 11.59 -3.77
CA GLY A 265 9.83 10.72 -3.03
C GLY A 265 9.17 9.39 -2.62
N TRP A 266 8.42 8.80 -3.54
CA TRP A 266 7.68 7.55 -3.35
C TRP A 266 8.56 6.32 -3.43
N ASP A 267 8.28 5.35 -2.54
CA ASP A 267 8.85 4.00 -2.60
C ASP A 267 7.82 3.02 -1.98
N ASP A 268 7.68 1.85 -2.58
CA ASP A 268 6.80 0.81 -2.04
C ASP A 268 7.41 0.05 -0.86
N ILE A 269 8.67 0.33 -0.53
CA ILE A 269 9.45 -0.39 0.52
C ILE A 269 9.26 -1.90 0.39
N GLY A 270 9.62 -2.46 -0.76
CA GLY A 270 9.36 -3.87 -1.09
C GLY A 270 10.41 -4.85 -0.58
N THR A 271 11.58 -4.39 -0.16
CA THR A 271 12.74 -5.20 0.25
C THR A 271 13.45 -4.59 1.46
N TRP A 272 14.29 -5.38 2.12
CA TRP A 272 15.15 -4.92 3.22
C TRP A 272 16.14 -3.82 2.74
N ARG A 273 16.65 -3.93 1.53
CA ARG A 273 17.53 -2.91 0.92
C ARG A 273 16.80 -1.59 0.69
N ALA A 274 15.48 -1.62 0.51
CA ALA A 274 14.70 -0.39 0.44
C ALA A 274 14.77 0.38 1.76
N ILE A 275 14.69 -0.31 2.90
CA ILE A 275 14.82 0.33 4.22
C ILE A 275 16.18 1.00 4.39
N GLU A 276 17.26 0.38 3.89
CA GLU A 276 18.62 0.95 3.97
C GLU A 276 18.78 2.30 3.28
N ARG A 277 17.97 2.58 2.26
CA ARG A 277 17.98 3.87 1.55
C ARG A 277 17.48 5.05 2.39
N TYR A 278 16.64 4.74 3.37
CA TYR A 278 15.89 5.75 4.13
C TYR A 278 16.26 5.83 5.60
N ARG A 279 17.19 4.98 6.06
CA ARG A 279 17.71 5.01 7.42
C ARG A 279 19.07 5.68 7.48
N GLU A 280 19.32 6.42 8.55
CA GLU A 280 20.62 7.00 8.82
C GLU A 280 21.66 5.92 9.08
N LYS A 281 22.88 6.17 8.59
CA LYS A 281 24.03 5.30 8.78
C LYS A 281 25.05 6.03 9.63
N ASP A 282 25.69 5.31 10.55
CA ASP A 282 26.84 5.84 11.27
C ASP A 282 28.10 5.89 10.38
N GLY A 283 29.21 6.41 10.92
CA GLY A 283 30.49 6.53 10.20
C GLY A 283 31.12 5.20 9.74
N TYR A 284 30.60 4.06 10.19
CA TYR A 284 31.02 2.70 9.85
C TYR A 284 29.99 1.95 9.00
N ASN A 285 29.03 2.68 8.43
CA ASN A 285 27.94 2.15 7.59
C ASN A 285 26.99 1.18 8.33
N ASN A 286 26.82 1.34 9.65
CA ASN A 286 25.85 0.58 10.40
C ASN A 286 24.49 1.32 10.42
N ILE A 287 23.40 0.54 10.51
CA ILE A 287 22.02 1.01 10.62
C ILE A 287 21.41 0.43 11.90
N TYR A 288 20.89 1.28 12.75
CA TYR A 288 20.32 0.88 14.02
C TYR A 288 18.88 1.32 14.18
N PHE A 289 18.08 0.40 14.70
CA PHE A 289 16.77 0.63 15.25
C PHE A 289 16.91 0.51 16.77
N ASN A 290 16.57 1.57 17.51
CA ASN A 290 16.63 1.60 18.98
C ASN A 290 18.06 1.53 19.60
N ASN A 291 18.13 1.24 20.89
CA ASN A 291 19.34 1.30 21.70
C ASN A 291 20.36 0.23 21.29
N THR A 292 21.18 0.53 20.31
CA THR A 292 22.28 -0.34 19.87
C THR A 292 23.61 0.30 20.19
N VAL A 293 24.51 -0.48 20.82
CA VAL A 293 25.90 -0.10 21.05
C VAL A 293 26.79 -0.89 20.09
N SER A 294 27.66 -0.20 19.37
CA SER A 294 28.58 -0.80 18.41
C SER A 294 30.03 -0.45 18.74
N ILE A 295 30.89 -1.45 18.85
CA ILE A 295 32.32 -1.32 19.13
C ILE A 295 33.07 -2.14 18.07
N ASP A 296 34.02 -1.52 17.36
CA ASP A 296 34.84 -2.16 16.32
C ASP A 296 34.02 -2.98 15.29
N SER A 297 32.86 -2.44 14.91
CA SER A 297 31.86 -3.14 14.09
C SER A 297 31.43 -2.28 12.92
N SER A 298 31.23 -2.86 11.74
CA SER A 298 30.93 -2.13 10.51
C SER A 298 29.96 -2.86 9.60
N ASN A 299 29.24 -2.11 8.77
CA ASN A 299 28.31 -2.62 7.77
C ASN A 299 27.23 -3.55 8.37
N ASN A 300 26.74 -3.23 9.57
CA ASN A 300 25.72 -4.01 10.26
C ASN A 300 24.36 -3.33 10.22
N MET A 301 23.33 -4.11 10.46
CA MET A 301 21.97 -3.65 10.57
C MET A 301 21.29 -4.29 11.79
N VAL A 302 20.77 -3.50 12.72
CA VAL A 302 19.97 -3.99 13.84
C VAL A 302 18.57 -3.45 13.68
N ILE A 303 17.59 -4.35 13.58
CA ILE A 303 16.21 -4.01 13.28
C ILE A 303 15.28 -4.68 14.30
N GLY A 304 14.23 -4.00 14.65
CA GLY A 304 13.15 -4.51 15.50
C GLY A 304 12.78 -3.52 16.58
N ASN A 305 11.59 -3.65 17.09
CA ASN A 305 11.10 -2.85 18.21
C ASN A 305 11.23 -3.67 19.51
N HIS A 306 12.27 -3.39 20.29
CA HIS A 306 12.54 -4.11 21.54
C HIS A 306 13.08 -3.14 22.60
N ASN A 307 12.82 -3.46 23.86
CA ASN A 307 13.30 -2.67 25.00
C ASN A 307 14.73 -3.06 25.46
N ASN A 308 15.29 -4.13 24.88
CA ASN A 308 16.62 -4.60 25.25
C ASN A 308 17.70 -3.91 24.42
N ASN A 309 18.84 -3.62 25.02
CA ASN A 309 20.01 -3.15 24.32
C ASN A 309 20.61 -4.28 23.46
N VAL A 310 20.92 -3.98 22.20
CA VAL A 310 21.75 -4.85 21.38
C VAL A 310 23.18 -4.31 21.40
N VAL A 311 24.15 -5.15 21.71
CA VAL A 311 25.57 -4.79 21.72
C VAL A 311 26.28 -5.61 20.66
N MET A 312 26.96 -4.92 19.74
CA MET A 312 27.76 -5.53 18.67
C MET A 312 29.24 -5.20 18.90
N ILE A 313 30.08 -6.22 18.99
CA ILE A 313 31.51 -6.05 19.25
C ILE A 313 32.29 -6.88 18.23
N GLY A 314 33.14 -6.22 17.43
CA GLY A 314 34.04 -6.86 16.48
C GLY A 314 33.35 -7.64 15.35
N VAL A 315 32.11 -7.26 15.00
CA VAL A 315 31.33 -7.96 13.96
C VAL A 315 31.08 -7.06 12.74
N SER A 316 31.03 -7.69 11.57
CA SER A 316 30.80 -6.97 10.32
C SER A 316 29.88 -7.76 9.39
N ASN A 317 29.12 -7.03 8.58
CA ASN A 317 28.22 -7.58 7.55
C ASN A 317 27.10 -8.46 8.12
N VAL A 318 26.57 -8.08 9.27
CA VAL A 318 25.51 -8.83 10.00
C VAL A 318 24.24 -8.00 10.09
N ALA A 319 23.11 -8.62 9.79
CA ALA A 319 21.77 -8.11 10.14
C ALA A 319 21.25 -8.88 11.37
N THR A 320 20.90 -8.15 12.42
CA THR A 320 20.25 -8.70 13.61
C THR A 320 18.80 -8.20 13.62
N ILE A 321 17.86 -9.13 13.49
CA ILE A 321 16.43 -8.83 13.52
C ILE A 321 15.85 -9.35 14.82
N VAL A 322 15.28 -8.45 15.61
CA VAL A 322 14.61 -8.78 16.87
C VAL A 322 13.11 -8.68 16.66
N SER A 323 12.41 -9.80 16.80
CA SER A 323 10.97 -9.92 16.66
C SER A 323 10.34 -10.63 17.85
N ASP A 324 9.02 -10.65 17.90
CA ASP A 324 8.27 -11.39 18.94
C ASP A 324 8.51 -12.91 18.86
N GLU A 325 8.90 -13.43 17.69
CA GLU A 325 9.18 -14.85 17.45
C GLU A 325 10.62 -15.25 17.82
N GLY A 326 11.54 -14.28 18.00
CA GLY A 326 12.93 -14.55 18.33
C GLY A 326 13.92 -13.54 17.77
N ILE A 327 15.21 -13.84 17.96
CA ILE A 327 16.35 -13.06 17.45
C ILE A 327 16.98 -13.82 16.29
N TYR A 328 17.08 -13.15 15.16
CA TYR A 328 17.65 -13.69 13.94
C TYR A 328 18.95 -12.96 13.62
N VAL A 329 20.03 -13.70 13.47
CA VAL A 329 21.34 -13.18 13.09
C VAL A 329 21.67 -13.73 11.70
N ILE A 330 21.80 -12.83 10.74
CA ILE A 330 21.81 -13.17 9.31
C ILE A 330 22.99 -12.46 8.65
N ASN A 331 23.66 -13.10 7.71
CA ASN A 331 24.58 -12.39 6.83
C ASN A 331 23.78 -11.34 6.03
N ARG A 332 24.20 -10.07 6.08
CA ARG A 332 23.48 -8.94 5.46
C ARG A 332 23.23 -9.13 3.97
N GLU A 333 24.09 -9.87 3.26
CA GLU A 333 23.92 -10.15 1.84
C GLU A 333 22.71 -11.07 1.55
N LEU A 334 22.33 -11.91 2.53
CA LEU A 334 21.20 -12.84 2.43
C LEU A 334 19.88 -12.26 2.96
N LEU A 335 19.87 -10.99 3.34
CA LEU A 335 18.74 -10.39 4.05
C LEU A 335 17.46 -10.37 3.20
N ASP A 336 17.55 -10.10 1.91
CA ASP A 336 16.38 -10.11 1.01
C ASP A 336 15.86 -11.54 0.72
N ASP A 337 16.70 -12.56 0.90
CA ASP A 337 16.37 -13.97 0.67
C ASP A 337 15.93 -14.68 1.96
N VAL A 338 15.92 -13.99 3.12
CA VAL A 338 15.67 -14.60 4.43
C VAL A 338 14.32 -15.32 4.52
N LYS A 339 13.31 -14.87 3.78
CA LYS A 339 12.00 -15.52 3.69
C LYS A 339 12.05 -16.95 3.16
N ASP A 340 13.03 -17.27 2.30
CA ASP A 340 13.18 -18.58 1.66
C ASP A 340 13.72 -19.62 2.65
N PHE A 341 14.32 -19.17 3.76
CA PHE A 341 14.77 -20.04 4.86
C PHE A 341 13.68 -20.35 5.88
N LYS A 342 12.52 -19.69 5.80
CA LYS A 342 11.41 -19.82 6.78
C LYS A 342 10.96 -21.27 6.99
N GLU A 343 10.81 -22.03 5.91
CA GLU A 343 10.37 -23.44 5.99
C GLU A 343 11.43 -24.33 6.62
N GLY A 344 12.70 -24.14 6.29
CA GLY A 344 13.82 -24.88 6.90
C GLY A 344 13.94 -24.64 8.40
N ILE A 345 13.69 -23.41 8.87
CA ILE A 345 13.72 -23.08 10.30
C ILE A 345 12.54 -23.73 11.04
N LYS A 346 11.33 -23.73 10.47
CA LYS A 346 10.16 -24.40 11.06
C LYS A 346 10.37 -25.90 11.23
N ASN A 347 10.94 -26.56 10.21
CA ASN A 347 11.20 -28.00 10.24
C ASN A 347 12.25 -28.36 11.29
N ASN A 348 13.31 -27.56 11.50
CA ASN A 348 14.32 -27.78 12.52
C ASN A 348 13.81 -27.56 13.96
N ASN A 349 12.84 -26.70 14.17
CA ASN A 349 12.22 -26.49 15.49
C ASN A 349 11.27 -27.63 15.89
N ASN A 350 10.72 -28.38 14.94
CA ASN A 350 9.84 -29.51 15.19
C ASN A 350 10.61 -30.83 15.48
N THR A 351 11.94 -30.81 15.37
CA THR A 351 12.82 -31.98 15.62
C THR A 351 13.49 -31.93 17.00
N LYS A 352 13.14 -30.99 17.85
CA LYS A 352 13.54 -30.92 19.27
C LYS A 352 12.31 -31.08 20.16
#